data_4811c7992f2b5793b22b40f42b785976
#
_entry.id   4811c7992f2b5793b22b40f42b785976
#
_cell.length_a   1.000
_cell.length_b   1.000
_cell.length_c   1.000
_cell.angle_alpha   90.00
_cell.angle_beta   90.00
_cell.angle_gamma   90.00
#
_symmetry.space_group_name_H-M   'P 1'
#
loop_
_entity.id
_entity.type
_entity.pdbx_description
1 polymer ?
#
loop_
_entity_poly.entity_id
_entity_poly.type
_entity_poly.pdbx_seq_one_letter_code
_entity_poly.pdbx_strand_id
1 'polypeptide(L)'
;MTQRNGRIIRQGNRNKEVQIYQYVTEGTFDAYLYQTLENKQKFISQIMTSKSPVRACDDVDEQALSYAEIKALCAGDSRIKEKMDLDIDVARLKVLKSDHQSQQYRLEDRLLKYFPAEMEKQRGFIQGFEADMQTVTAHPLPKEEFVGAEIQGRTFSEKELAGEAILAACKSYTGMEPVALGTYRGFSMELSYNSLSQEYEIALKGSMTHTVTLGTDARGNFTRMDNTLAGLEAVSYTHLTL
;
A
#
# COMPACT_ATOMS: atom_id res chain seq x y z
N MET A 1 28.42 -2.59 -30.56
CA MET A 1 27.99 -2.56 -31.98
C MET A 1 27.22 -1.29 -32.30
N THR A 2 26.25 -0.89 -31.51
CA THR A 2 25.37 0.29 -31.76
C THR A 2 26.10 1.61 -31.97
N GLN A 3 27.15 1.92 -31.19
CA GLN A 3 27.93 3.14 -31.38
C GLN A 3 28.70 3.16 -32.71
N ARG A 4 29.27 2.05 -33.14
CA ARG A 4 30.00 1.91 -34.38
C ARG A 4 29.05 2.06 -35.57
N ASN A 5 27.92 1.37 -35.54
CA ASN A 5 26.92 1.48 -36.59
C ASN A 5 26.28 2.86 -36.63
N GLY A 6 26.05 3.48 -35.47
CA GLY A 6 25.58 4.86 -35.37
C GLY A 6 26.51 5.91 -35.98
N ARG A 7 27.82 5.64 -36.05
CA ARG A 7 28.77 6.55 -36.76
C ARG A 7 28.62 6.48 -38.28
N ILE A 8 28.21 5.34 -38.81
CA ILE A 8 27.99 5.14 -40.24
C ILE A 8 26.65 5.77 -40.68
N ILE A 9 25.63 5.70 -39.82
CA ILE A 9 24.26 6.21 -40.09
C ILE A 9 24.08 7.68 -39.70
N ARG A 10 25.11 8.36 -39.23
CA ARG A 10 25.07 9.71 -38.66
C ARG A 10 24.55 10.75 -39.65
N GLN A 11 23.99 11.85 -39.12
CA GLN A 11 23.67 13.05 -39.90
C GLN A 11 24.90 13.51 -40.73
N GLY A 12 24.67 13.65 -42.02
CA GLY A 12 25.74 13.96 -42.99
C GLY A 12 26.07 12.81 -43.95
N ASN A 13 25.57 11.61 -43.74
CA ASN A 13 25.61 10.55 -44.70
C ASN A 13 24.65 10.88 -45.86
N ARG A 14 25.18 11.01 -47.06
CA ARG A 14 24.41 11.34 -48.29
C ARG A 14 23.78 10.13 -48.95
N ASN A 15 24.11 8.94 -48.51
CA ASN A 15 23.57 7.71 -49.06
C ASN A 15 22.18 7.41 -48.43
N LYS A 16 21.21 7.03 -49.24
CA LYS A 16 19.86 6.67 -48.78
C LYS A 16 19.81 5.37 -47.98
N GLU A 17 20.74 4.48 -48.29
CA GLU A 17 20.84 3.15 -47.68
C GLU A 17 22.30 2.87 -47.34
N VAL A 18 22.52 2.17 -46.23
CA VAL A 18 23.83 1.73 -45.75
C VAL A 18 23.74 0.25 -45.45
N GLN A 19 24.60 -0.52 -46.12
CA GLN A 19 24.72 -1.96 -45.84
C GLN A 19 25.94 -2.19 -44.96
N ILE A 20 25.76 -2.90 -43.88
CA ILE A 20 26.82 -3.23 -42.93
C ILE A 20 27.09 -4.73 -43.02
N TYR A 21 28.24 -5.08 -43.57
CA TYR A 21 28.68 -6.48 -43.67
C TYR A 21 29.52 -6.83 -42.44
N GLN A 22 29.18 -7.94 -41.79
CA GLN A 22 29.97 -8.49 -40.70
C GLN A 22 30.57 -9.83 -41.17
N TYR A 23 31.88 -9.87 -41.22
CA TYR A 23 32.61 -11.04 -41.65
C TYR A 23 32.95 -11.89 -40.41
N VAL A 24 32.66 -13.18 -40.46
CA VAL A 24 33.00 -14.17 -39.44
C VAL A 24 33.68 -15.34 -40.12
N THR A 25 34.80 -15.76 -39.57
CA THR A 25 35.53 -16.93 -40.14
C THR A 25 34.98 -18.20 -39.54
N GLU A 26 34.62 -19.17 -40.38
CA GLU A 26 34.09 -20.47 -39.97
C GLU A 26 35.09 -21.24 -39.11
N GLY A 27 34.62 -21.89 -38.02
CA GLY A 27 35.46 -22.67 -37.12
C GLY A 27 36.45 -21.92 -36.27
N THR A 28 36.33 -20.58 -36.16
CA THR A 28 37.27 -19.73 -35.37
C THR A 28 36.68 -19.24 -34.06
N PHE A 29 37.53 -18.61 -33.25
CA PHE A 29 37.16 -17.99 -31.98
C PHE A 29 36.23 -16.77 -32.14
N ASP A 30 35.98 -16.30 -33.34
CA ASP A 30 35.10 -15.16 -33.62
C ASP A 30 33.67 -15.37 -33.13
N ALA A 31 33.15 -16.60 -33.22
CA ALA A 31 31.82 -16.95 -32.74
C ALA A 31 31.69 -16.70 -31.22
N TYR A 32 32.73 -17.00 -30.44
CA TYR A 32 32.78 -16.76 -29.01
C TYR A 32 32.83 -15.26 -28.69
N LEU A 33 33.66 -14.49 -29.40
CA LEU A 33 33.73 -13.03 -29.25
C LEU A 33 32.40 -12.37 -29.53
N TYR A 34 31.69 -12.80 -30.56
CA TYR A 34 30.36 -12.31 -30.90
C TYR A 34 29.34 -12.64 -29.81
N GLN A 35 29.36 -13.83 -29.22
CA GLN A 35 28.50 -14.21 -28.10
C GLN A 35 28.77 -13.33 -26.87
N THR A 36 30.01 -13.02 -26.56
CA THR A 36 30.39 -12.14 -25.45
C THR A 36 29.86 -10.72 -25.66
N LEU A 37 29.93 -10.21 -26.89
CA LEU A 37 29.38 -8.90 -27.26
C LEU A 37 27.84 -8.87 -27.13
N GLU A 38 27.16 -9.94 -27.51
CA GLU A 38 25.72 -10.06 -27.37
C GLU A 38 25.28 -10.00 -25.89
N ASN A 39 25.93 -10.80 -25.04
CA ASN A 39 25.61 -10.80 -23.61
C ASN A 39 25.81 -9.40 -22.99
N LYS A 40 26.87 -8.68 -23.39
CA LYS A 40 27.09 -7.30 -22.96
C LYS A 40 26.00 -6.36 -23.47
N GLN A 41 25.55 -6.53 -24.69
CA GLN A 41 24.51 -5.67 -25.26
C GLN A 41 23.13 -5.93 -24.61
N LYS A 42 22.78 -7.19 -24.33
CA LYS A 42 21.58 -7.54 -23.54
C LYS A 42 21.61 -6.86 -22.17
N PHE A 43 22.74 -6.95 -21.47
CA PHE A 43 22.91 -6.32 -20.17
C PHE A 43 22.75 -4.78 -20.24
N ILE A 44 23.39 -4.14 -21.20
CA ILE A 44 23.27 -2.69 -21.41
C ILE A 44 21.81 -2.31 -21.73
N SER A 45 21.15 -3.06 -22.61
CA SER A 45 19.75 -2.82 -22.97
C SER A 45 18.82 -2.93 -21.75
N GLN A 46 19.02 -3.92 -20.89
CA GLN A 46 18.24 -4.08 -19.65
C GLN A 46 18.37 -2.87 -18.72
N ILE A 47 19.59 -2.33 -18.57
CA ILE A 47 19.85 -1.16 -17.73
C ILE A 47 19.25 0.10 -18.36
N MET A 48 19.46 0.32 -19.66
CA MET A 48 19.07 1.55 -20.35
C MET A 48 17.56 1.68 -20.57
N THR A 49 16.83 0.58 -20.69
CA THR A 49 15.38 0.61 -20.93
C THR A 49 14.55 0.66 -19.65
N SER A 50 15.17 0.61 -18.46
CA SER A 50 14.48 0.61 -17.14
C SER A 50 13.35 -0.41 -17.03
N LYS A 51 13.26 -1.35 -17.96
CA LYS A 51 12.28 -2.44 -17.89
C LYS A 51 12.77 -3.43 -16.85
N SER A 52 12.02 -3.55 -15.77
CA SER A 52 12.26 -4.49 -14.67
C SER A 52 12.58 -5.89 -15.21
N PRO A 53 13.66 -6.55 -14.74
CA PRO A 53 14.09 -7.84 -15.27
C PRO A 53 13.11 -9.00 -15.04
N VAL A 54 11.95 -8.76 -14.42
CA VAL A 54 11.02 -9.80 -13.95
C VAL A 54 9.79 -9.99 -14.86
N ARG A 55 9.52 -9.08 -15.80
CA ARG A 55 8.34 -9.22 -16.68
C ARG A 55 8.70 -8.88 -18.11
N ALA A 56 8.64 -9.90 -18.96
CA ALA A 56 8.76 -9.81 -20.41
C ALA A 56 10.18 -9.57 -20.93
N CYS A 57 10.90 -10.65 -21.15
CA CYS A 57 11.95 -10.71 -22.14
C CYS A 57 11.33 -11.11 -23.50
N ASP A 58 10.26 -10.43 -23.91
CA ASP A 58 9.55 -10.69 -25.16
C ASP A 58 9.75 -9.59 -26.20
N ASP A 59 10.85 -8.86 -26.13
CA ASP A 59 11.18 -7.90 -27.19
C ASP A 59 12.67 -7.95 -27.48
N VAL A 60 13.06 -9.00 -28.13
CA VAL A 60 14.29 -9.00 -28.93
C VAL A 60 13.85 -8.52 -30.31
N ASP A 61 14.26 -7.30 -30.68
CA ASP A 61 14.07 -6.71 -32.00
C ASP A 61 14.06 -7.80 -33.10
N GLU A 62 12.92 -7.96 -33.76
CA GLU A 62 12.71 -8.90 -34.88
C GLU A 62 13.60 -8.62 -36.10
N GLN A 63 14.44 -7.58 -36.07
CA GLN A 63 15.27 -7.15 -37.19
C GLN A 63 16.75 -7.54 -37.13
N ALA A 64 17.22 -8.09 -36.03
CA ALA A 64 18.55 -8.70 -36.03
C ALA A 64 18.38 -10.19 -36.26
N LEU A 65 18.81 -10.69 -37.41
CA LEU A 65 19.15 -12.11 -37.59
C LEU A 65 19.75 -12.58 -36.28
N SER A 66 19.02 -13.52 -35.62
CA SER A 66 19.38 -13.86 -34.28
C SER A 66 20.83 -14.27 -34.28
N TYR A 67 21.59 -13.79 -33.31
CA TYR A 67 22.99 -14.18 -33.18
C TYR A 67 23.19 -15.70 -33.17
N ALA A 68 22.14 -16.44 -32.81
CA ALA A 68 22.02 -17.88 -32.94
C ALA A 68 22.10 -18.35 -34.37
N GLU A 69 21.47 -17.65 -35.31
CA GLU A 69 21.51 -17.98 -36.73
C GLU A 69 22.87 -17.68 -37.33
N ILE A 70 23.48 -16.56 -37.00
CA ILE A 70 24.84 -16.23 -37.41
C ILE A 70 25.84 -17.26 -36.87
N LYS A 71 25.70 -17.68 -35.63
CA LYS A 71 26.57 -18.68 -35.01
C LYS A 71 26.37 -20.07 -35.58
N ALA A 72 25.15 -20.47 -35.88
CA ALA A 72 24.82 -21.75 -36.54
C ALA A 72 25.38 -21.77 -37.98
N LEU A 73 25.25 -20.67 -38.71
CA LEU A 73 25.85 -20.50 -40.04
C LEU A 73 27.38 -20.55 -40.01
N CYS A 74 28.02 -19.97 -39.02
CA CYS A 74 29.47 -19.99 -38.89
C CYS A 74 30.03 -21.34 -38.44
N ALA A 75 29.26 -22.09 -37.64
CA ALA A 75 29.70 -23.39 -37.13
C ALA A 75 29.35 -24.57 -38.08
N GLY A 76 28.52 -24.36 -39.09
CA GLY A 76 28.09 -25.40 -40.03
C GLY A 76 27.27 -26.55 -39.41
N ASP A 77 26.85 -26.42 -38.14
CA ASP A 77 26.13 -27.47 -37.41
C ASP A 77 24.78 -26.98 -36.92
N SER A 78 23.68 -27.53 -37.49
CA SER A 78 22.30 -27.21 -37.12
C SER A 78 21.94 -27.50 -35.67
N ARG A 79 22.65 -28.43 -35.01
CA ARG A 79 22.45 -28.76 -33.58
C ARG A 79 22.80 -27.62 -32.64
N ILE A 80 23.67 -26.72 -33.06
CA ILE A 80 24.02 -25.51 -32.27
C ILE A 80 22.82 -24.59 -32.19
N LYS A 81 22.05 -24.43 -33.25
CA LYS A 81 20.82 -23.63 -33.25
C LYS A 81 19.79 -24.26 -32.29
N GLU A 82 19.52 -25.56 -32.45
CA GLU A 82 18.60 -26.29 -31.58
C GLU A 82 18.98 -26.20 -30.09
N LYS A 83 20.26 -26.36 -29.78
CA LYS A 83 20.77 -26.19 -28.41
C LYS A 83 20.49 -24.77 -27.85
N MET A 84 20.70 -23.72 -28.66
CA MET A 84 20.49 -22.35 -28.23
C MET A 84 19.00 -22.05 -28.01
N ASP A 85 18.13 -22.55 -28.87
CA ASP A 85 16.68 -22.42 -28.72
C ASP A 85 16.21 -23.13 -27.45
N LEU A 86 16.69 -24.35 -27.20
CA LEU A 86 16.43 -25.08 -25.95
C LEU A 86 16.99 -24.35 -24.69
N ASP A 87 18.16 -23.75 -24.77
CA ASP A 87 18.73 -22.98 -23.65
C ASP A 87 17.87 -21.74 -23.33
N ILE A 88 17.30 -21.10 -24.34
CA ILE A 88 16.35 -19.99 -24.18
C ILE A 88 15.06 -20.48 -23.52
N ASP A 89 14.49 -21.57 -23.99
CA ASP A 89 13.28 -22.16 -23.42
C ASP A 89 13.49 -22.60 -21.95
N VAL A 90 14.61 -23.23 -21.67
CA VAL A 90 14.98 -23.60 -20.29
C VAL A 90 15.12 -22.37 -19.40
N ALA A 91 15.75 -21.30 -19.90
CA ALA A 91 15.86 -20.05 -19.15
C ALA A 91 14.47 -19.43 -18.87
N ARG A 92 13.59 -19.40 -19.89
CA ARG A 92 12.20 -18.95 -19.76
C ARG A 92 11.43 -19.76 -18.73
N LEU A 93 11.48 -21.09 -18.82
CA LEU A 93 10.79 -21.98 -17.88
C LEU A 93 11.31 -21.84 -16.45
N LYS A 94 12.61 -21.62 -16.26
CA LYS A 94 13.20 -21.35 -14.94
C LYS A 94 12.64 -20.06 -14.33
N VAL A 95 12.49 -18.99 -15.12
CA VAL A 95 11.89 -17.72 -14.66
C VAL A 95 10.43 -17.94 -14.28
N LEU A 96 9.64 -18.61 -15.13
CA LEU A 96 8.23 -18.91 -14.84
C LEU A 96 8.07 -19.74 -13.55
N LYS A 97 8.92 -20.77 -13.38
CA LYS A 97 8.93 -21.60 -12.17
C LYS A 97 9.25 -20.76 -10.92
N SER A 98 10.26 -19.90 -11.01
CA SER A 98 10.63 -19.01 -9.89
C SER A 98 9.52 -18.02 -9.54
N ASP A 99 8.85 -17.45 -10.55
CA ASP A 99 7.73 -16.54 -10.32
C ASP A 99 6.54 -17.28 -9.68
N HIS A 100 6.19 -18.45 -10.18
CA HIS A 100 5.14 -19.27 -9.59
C HIS A 100 5.44 -19.63 -8.13
N GLN A 101 6.68 -20.06 -7.83
CA GLN A 101 7.09 -20.35 -6.44
C GLN A 101 7.01 -19.10 -5.55
N SER A 102 7.42 -17.94 -6.06
CA SER A 102 7.33 -16.67 -5.33
C SER A 102 5.88 -16.26 -5.07
N GLN A 103 4.97 -16.53 -6.01
CA GLN A 103 3.53 -16.30 -5.82
C GLN A 103 2.95 -17.25 -4.77
N GLN A 104 3.34 -18.51 -4.81
CA GLN A 104 2.92 -19.52 -3.82
C GLN A 104 3.37 -19.11 -2.41
N TYR A 105 4.62 -18.76 -2.21
CA TYR A 105 5.12 -18.29 -0.91
C TYR A 105 4.40 -17.05 -0.41
N ARG A 106 4.08 -16.10 -1.30
CA ARG A 106 3.29 -14.92 -0.92
C ARG A 106 1.88 -15.29 -0.46
N LEU A 107 1.23 -16.26 -1.11
CA LEU A 107 -0.08 -16.73 -0.70
C LEU A 107 -0.02 -17.48 0.63
N GLU A 108 0.98 -18.31 0.83
CA GLU A 108 1.23 -19.02 2.09
C GLU A 108 1.46 -18.03 3.24
N ASP A 109 2.31 -17.01 3.06
CA ASP A 109 2.53 -15.96 4.06
C ASP A 109 1.24 -15.19 4.40
N ARG A 110 0.41 -14.92 3.40
CA ARG A 110 -0.89 -14.27 3.64
C ARG A 110 -1.82 -15.16 4.45
N LEU A 111 -1.89 -16.45 4.13
CA LEU A 111 -2.73 -17.42 4.85
C LEU A 111 -2.25 -17.68 6.28
N LEU A 112 -0.94 -17.84 6.48
CA LEU A 112 -0.40 -18.27 7.76
C LEU A 112 -0.08 -17.11 8.72
N LYS A 113 0.20 -15.92 8.20
CA LYS A 113 0.63 -14.77 9.01
C LYS A 113 -0.35 -13.61 8.94
N TYR A 114 -0.63 -13.13 7.72
CA TYR A 114 -1.40 -11.91 7.56
C TYR A 114 -2.87 -12.07 7.96
N PHE A 115 -3.57 -13.06 7.42
CA PHE A 115 -4.99 -13.24 7.72
C PHE A 115 -5.28 -13.61 9.18
N PRO A 116 -4.52 -14.50 9.85
CA PRO A 116 -4.73 -14.76 11.27
C PRO A 116 -4.51 -13.50 12.13
N ALA A 117 -3.47 -12.71 11.85
CA ALA A 117 -3.21 -11.47 12.58
C ALA A 117 -4.33 -10.44 12.38
N GLU A 118 -4.83 -10.30 11.14
CA GLU A 118 -5.94 -9.39 10.84
C GLU A 118 -7.25 -9.87 11.46
N MET A 119 -7.53 -11.17 11.45
CA MET A 119 -8.69 -11.75 12.12
C MET A 119 -8.66 -11.51 13.63
N GLU A 120 -7.51 -11.66 14.27
CA GLU A 120 -7.37 -11.40 15.71
C GLU A 120 -7.59 -9.93 16.03
N LYS A 121 -7.06 -9.04 15.21
CA LYS A 121 -7.28 -7.59 15.31
C LYS A 121 -8.78 -7.25 15.18
N GLN A 122 -9.46 -7.83 14.18
CA GLN A 122 -10.90 -7.60 13.99
C GLN A 122 -11.73 -8.17 15.15
N ARG A 123 -11.37 -9.32 15.70
CA ARG A 123 -12.00 -9.85 16.91
C ARG A 123 -11.81 -8.90 18.10
N GLY A 124 -10.63 -8.35 18.28
CA GLY A 124 -10.37 -7.35 19.32
C GLY A 124 -11.26 -6.11 19.16
N PHE A 125 -11.47 -5.62 17.93
CA PHE A 125 -12.39 -4.52 17.67
C PHE A 125 -13.83 -4.88 18.03
N ILE A 126 -14.33 -6.05 17.60
CA ILE A 126 -15.68 -6.51 17.92
C ILE A 126 -15.87 -6.58 19.43
N GLN A 127 -14.96 -7.22 20.16
CA GLN A 127 -15.03 -7.30 21.63
C GLN A 127 -15.01 -5.92 22.29
N GLY A 128 -14.19 -4.99 21.79
CA GLY A 128 -14.14 -3.63 22.27
C GLY A 128 -15.46 -2.88 22.07
N PHE A 129 -16.05 -2.98 20.88
CA PHE A 129 -17.37 -2.39 20.60
C PHE A 129 -18.49 -3.01 21.42
N GLU A 130 -18.49 -4.34 21.61
CA GLU A 130 -19.48 -5.03 22.46
C GLU A 130 -19.39 -4.56 23.93
N ALA A 131 -18.18 -4.38 24.45
CA ALA A 131 -17.98 -3.88 25.81
C ALA A 131 -18.47 -2.42 25.94
N ASP A 132 -18.21 -1.58 24.94
CA ASP A 132 -18.68 -0.20 24.94
C ASP A 132 -20.23 -0.11 24.80
N MET A 133 -20.85 -0.98 24.01
CA MET A 133 -22.31 -1.12 23.94
C MET A 133 -22.91 -1.52 25.30
N GLN A 134 -22.27 -2.43 26.02
CA GLN A 134 -22.70 -2.78 27.39
C GLN A 134 -22.60 -1.57 28.32
N THR A 135 -21.54 -0.77 28.19
CA THR A 135 -21.38 0.47 28.95
C THR A 135 -22.49 1.48 28.65
N VAL A 136 -22.83 1.69 27.37
CA VAL A 136 -23.94 2.55 26.95
C VAL A 136 -25.28 2.05 27.52
N THR A 137 -25.51 0.74 27.47
CA THR A 137 -26.71 0.11 27.98
C THR A 137 -26.83 0.21 29.52
N ALA A 138 -25.70 0.14 30.23
CA ALA A 138 -25.66 0.33 31.69
C ALA A 138 -25.89 1.80 32.09
N HIS A 139 -25.64 2.77 31.19
CA HIS A 139 -25.85 4.20 31.41
C HIS A 139 -26.84 4.79 30.39
N PRO A 140 -28.14 4.36 30.45
CA PRO A 140 -29.14 4.74 29.46
C PRO A 140 -29.46 6.25 29.55
N LEU A 141 -29.88 6.80 28.42
CA LEU A 141 -30.45 8.17 28.38
C LEU A 141 -31.96 8.07 28.55
N PRO A 142 -32.53 8.47 29.69
CA PRO A 142 -33.98 8.43 29.88
C PRO A 142 -34.65 9.54 29.06
N LYS A 143 -35.33 9.18 27.97
CA LYS A 143 -36.18 10.06 27.14
C LYS A 143 -35.59 11.45 26.86
N GLU A 144 -34.37 11.47 26.33
CA GLU A 144 -33.63 12.70 25.98
C GLU A 144 -33.25 13.60 27.17
N GLU A 145 -33.38 13.13 28.40
CA GLU A 145 -32.93 13.85 29.58
C GLU A 145 -31.42 13.70 29.76
N PHE A 146 -30.76 14.81 30.15
CA PHE A 146 -29.33 14.82 30.44
C PHE A 146 -29.06 14.07 31.77
N VAL A 147 -28.19 13.08 31.73
CA VAL A 147 -27.87 12.24 32.91
C VAL A 147 -26.78 12.81 33.81
N GLY A 148 -26.29 14.03 33.48
CA GLY A 148 -25.16 14.63 34.15
C GLY A 148 -23.81 14.24 33.53
N ALA A 149 -22.81 15.07 33.78
CA ALA A 149 -21.41 14.86 33.36
C ALA A 149 -20.46 15.38 34.42
N GLU A 150 -19.32 14.74 34.55
CA GLU A 150 -18.19 15.28 35.34
C GLU A 150 -17.22 15.96 34.36
N ILE A 151 -16.89 17.24 34.64
CA ILE A 151 -15.97 18.02 33.80
C ILE A 151 -15.00 18.73 34.75
N GLN A 152 -13.70 18.48 34.56
CA GLN A 152 -12.62 19.03 35.38
C GLN A 152 -12.86 18.84 36.90
N GLY A 153 -13.37 17.66 37.31
CA GLY A 153 -13.65 17.32 38.71
C GLY A 153 -14.92 17.95 39.28
N ARG A 154 -15.78 18.57 38.45
CA ARG A 154 -17.08 19.12 38.87
C ARG A 154 -18.20 18.36 38.18
N THR A 155 -19.24 18.02 38.95
CA THR A 155 -20.43 17.35 38.44
C THR A 155 -21.47 18.39 38.02
N PHE A 156 -22.00 18.24 36.81
CA PHE A 156 -23.03 19.10 36.25
C PHE A 156 -24.29 18.26 36.00
N SER A 157 -25.43 18.77 36.48
CA SER A 157 -26.75 18.18 36.28
C SER A 157 -27.53 18.82 35.11
N GLU A 158 -27.10 19.99 34.66
CA GLU A 158 -27.72 20.72 33.56
C GLU A 158 -26.88 20.67 32.30
N LYS A 159 -27.50 20.27 31.17
CA LYS A 159 -26.83 20.08 29.87
C LYS A 159 -26.15 21.36 29.37
N GLU A 160 -26.75 22.51 29.61
CA GLU A 160 -26.23 23.82 29.17
C GLU A 160 -24.96 24.21 29.95
N LEU A 161 -25.01 24.13 31.26
CA LEU A 161 -23.87 24.44 32.15
C LEU A 161 -22.68 23.50 31.91
N ALA A 162 -22.96 22.22 31.72
CA ALA A 162 -21.96 21.23 31.32
C ALA A 162 -21.31 21.57 29.96
N GLY A 163 -22.11 21.94 28.97
CA GLY A 163 -21.63 22.36 27.68
C GLY A 163 -20.79 23.63 27.70
N GLU A 164 -21.19 24.61 28.51
CA GLU A 164 -20.40 25.84 28.76
C GLU A 164 -19.04 25.51 29.38
N ALA A 165 -19.00 24.56 30.33
CA ALA A 165 -17.75 24.10 30.93
C ALA A 165 -16.82 23.46 29.91
N ILE A 166 -17.36 22.67 28.96
CA ILE A 166 -16.59 22.13 27.83
C ILE A 166 -16.02 23.25 26.97
N LEU A 167 -16.84 24.23 26.57
CA LEU A 167 -16.41 25.37 25.76
C LEU A 167 -15.37 26.26 26.49
N ALA A 168 -15.49 26.39 27.80
CA ALA A 168 -14.49 27.09 28.63
C ALA A 168 -13.17 26.31 28.64
N ALA A 169 -13.21 24.97 28.75
CA ALA A 169 -12.04 24.12 28.65
C ALA A 169 -11.37 24.23 27.26
N CYS A 170 -12.14 24.29 26.17
CA CYS A 170 -11.61 24.54 24.82
C CYS A 170 -10.86 25.85 24.72
N LYS A 171 -11.40 26.95 25.31
CA LYS A 171 -10.75 28.27 25.31
C LYS A 171 -9.45 28.28 26.11
N SER A 172 -9.36 27.51 27.17
CA SER A 172 -8.17 27.40 28.02
C SER A 172 -7.16 26.37 27.50
N TYR A 173 -7.51 25.59 26.47
CA TYR A 173 -6.64 24.58 25.91
C TYR A 173 -5.52 25.23 25.09
N THR A 174 -4.28 25.06 25.52
CA THR A 174 -3.09 25.62 24.86
C THR A 174 -2.08 24.57 24.46
N GLY A 175 -2.39 23.27 24.69
CA GLY A 175 -1.50 22.14 24.46
C GLY A 175 -1.60 21.57 23.06
N MET A 176 -0.67 20.67 22.73
CA MET A 176 -0.76 19.78 21.56
C MET A 176 -1.21 18.35 21.94
N GLU A 177 -1.15 18.01 23.23
CA GLU A 177 -1.49 16.67 23.73
C GLU A 177 -2.91 16.64 24.29
N PRO A 178 -3.63 15.52 24.13
CA PRO A 178 -4.96 15.35 24.69
C PRO A 178 -4.95 15.54 26.21
N VAL A 179 -5.94 16.27 26.73
CA VAL A 179 -6.09 16.55 28.16
C VAL A 179 -7.36 15.87 28.69
N ALA A 180 -7.23 15.17 29.81
CA ALA A 180 -8.38 14.58 30.50
C ALA A 180 -9.38 15.67 30.88
N LEU A 181 -10.63 15.50 30.44
CA LEU A 181 -11.71 16.47 30.68
C LEU A 181 -12.65 16.04 31.80
N GLY A 182 -12.94 14.74 31.90
CA GLY A 182 -13.87 14.18 32.88
C GLY A 182 -14.51 12.89 32.41
N THR A 183 -15.77 12.67 32.83
CA THR A 183 -16.52 11.46 32.49
C THR A 183 -17.95 11.77 32.02
N TYR A 184 -18.44 10.99 31.05
CA TYR A 184 -19.81 11.05 30.55
C TYR A 184 -20.33 9.67 30.20
N ARG A 185 -21.47 9.27 30.76
CA ARG A 185 -22.14 7.98 30.52
C ARG A 185 -21.20 6.76 30.62
N GLY A 186 -20.29 6.76 31.61
CA GLY A 186 -19.33 5.67 31.83
C GLY A 186 -18.07 5.74 30.97
N PHE A 187 -17.98 6.68 30.02
CA PHE A 187 -16.79 6.93 29.23
C PHE A 187 -15.95 8.06 29.81
N SER A 188 -14.62 7.91 29.78
CA SER A 188 -13.73 9.02 30.08
C SER A 188 -13.62 9.95 28.88
N MET A 189 -13.58 11.24 29.12
CA MET A 189 -13.48 12.27 28.09
C MET A 189 -12.07 12.86 28.05
N GLU A 190 -11.49 12.93 26.87
CA GLU A 190 -10.25 13.68 26.62
C GLU A 190 -10.49 14.74 25.54
N LEU A 191 -10.05 15.96 25.81
CA LEU A 191 -10.11 17.09 24.90
C LEU A 191 -8.82 17.18 24.09
N SER A 192 -8.94 17.34 22.77
CA SER A 192 -7.84 17.59 21.86
C SER A 192 -8.22 18.63 20.82
N TYR A 193 -7.20 19.19 20.16
CA TYR A 193 -7.40 20.10 19.02
C TYR A 193 -6.81 19.48 17.77
N ASN A 194 -7.63 19.31 16.76
CA ASN A 194 -7.23 18.81 15.47
C ASN A 194 -6.75 19.97 14.59
N SER A 195 -5.44 20.05 14.35
CA SER A 195 -4.83 21.13 13.58
C SER A 195 -5.17 21.09 12.07
N LEU A 196 -5.57 19.93 11.55
CA LEU A 196 -5.94 19.78 10.14
C LEU A 196 -7.35 20.31 9.86
N SER A 197 -8.33 19.96 10.71
CA SER A 197 -9.70 20.44 10.62
C SER A 197 -9.92 21.78 11.31
N GLN A 198 -8.96 22.22 12.14
CA GLN A 198 -9.06 23.41 13.01
C GLN A 198 -10.25 23.35 13.98
N GLU A 199 -10.55 22.16 14.48
CA GLU A 199 -11.68 21.90 15.35
C GLU A 199 -11.23 21.25 16.65
N TYR A 200 -11.99 21.50 17.73
CA TYR A 200 -11.82 20.76 18.97
C TYR A 200 -12.56 19.43 18.90
N GLU A 201 -11.95 18.41 19.44
CA GLU A 201 -12.49 17.05 19.48
C GLU A 201 -12.50 16.52 20.91
N ILE A 202 -13.55 15.80 21.27
CA ILE A 202 -13.59 14.98 22.47
C ILE A 202 -13.48 13.52 22.07
N ALA A 203 -12.50 12.84 22.67
CA ALA A 203 -12.39 11.39 22.60
C ALA A 203 -13.11 10.78 23.82
N LEU A 204 -14.19 10.05 23.55
CA LEU A 204 -14.89 9.22 24.53
C LEU A 204 -14.17 7.87 24.60
N LYS A 205 -13.46 7.63 25.68
CA LYS A 205 -12.65 6.42 25.87
C LYS A 205 -13.38 5.40 26.74
N GLY A 206 -13.72 4.29 26.15
CA GLY A 206 -14.15 3.06 26.76
C GLY A 206 -13.11 1.98 26.51
N SER A 207 -13.55 0.79 26.06
CA SER A 207 -12.67 -0.23 25.48
C SER A 207 -12.14 0.21 24.11
N MET A 208 -12.94 1.00 23.42
CA MET A 208 -12.56 1.69 22.17
C MET A 208 -12.55 3.21 22.40
N THR A 209 -12.05 3.93 21.39
CA THR A 209 -12.05 5.41 21.42
C THR A 209 -13.01 5.93 20.36
N HIS A 210 -13.97 6.75 20.80
CA HIS A 210 -15.00 7.35 19.93
C HIS A 210 -14.79 8.85 19.88
N THR A 211 -14.35 9.39 18.75
CA THR A 211 -14.05 10.81 18.59
C THR A 211 -15.28 11.58 18.17
N VAL A 212 -15.55 12.70 18.81
CA VAL A 212 -16.66 13.60 18.57
C VAL A 212 -16.13 15.01 18.32
N THR A 213 -16.43 15.58 17.17
CA THR A 213 -16.08 16.96 16.85
C THR A 213 -17.02 17.93 17.58
N LEU A 214 -16.44 18.89 18.28
CA LEU A 214 -17.19 19.91 19.02
C LEU A 214 -17.65 21.05 18.13
N GLY A 215 -18.81 21.59 18.45
CA GLY A 215 -19.32 22.83 17.85
C GLY A 215 -19.34 23.98 18.85
N THR A 216 -19.84 25.13 18.39
CA THR A 216 -19.98 26.34 19.20
C THR A 216 -21.18 26.32 20.13
N ASP A 217 -22.13 25.41 19.91
CA ASP A 217 -23.33 25.27 20.74
C ASP A 217 -23.05 24.34 21.93
N ALA A 218 -23.24 24.88 23.13
CA ALA A 218 -23.03 24.17 24.38
C ALA A 218 -23.88 22.90 24.52
N ARG A 219 -25.18 22.98 24.24
CA ARG A 219 -26.11 21.85 24.30
C ARG A 219 -25.86 20.85 23.20
N GLY A 220 -25.56 21.34 22.00
CA GLY A 220 -25.32 20.54 20.80
C GLY A 220 -24.13 19.59 20.96
N ASN A 221 -23.12 19.92 21.74
CA ASN A 221 -21.96 19.09 21.96
C ASN A 221 -22.33 17.75 22.64
N PHE A 222 -23.20 17.78 23.66
CA PHE A 222 -23.70 16.55 24.30
C PHE A 222 -24.62 15.76 23.35
N THR A 223 -25.42 16.44 22.54
CA THR A 223 -26.25 15.75 21.53
C THR A 223 -25.39 15.02 20.51
N ARG A 224 -24.25 15.60 20.13
CA ARG A 224 -23.28 14.91 19.23
C ARG A 224 -22.65 13.70 19.88
N MET A 225 -22.26 13.80 21.17
CA MET A 225 -21.74 12.67 21.93
C MET A 225 -22.77 11.55 22.06
N ASP A 226 -24.03 11.91 22.38
CA ASP A 226 -25.13 10.94 22.46
C ASP A 226 -25.40 10.24 21.13
N ASN A 227 -25.39 10.99 20.02
CA ASN A 227 -25.57 10.43 18.69
C ASN A 227 -24.41 9.47 18.32
N THR A 228 -23.18 9.81 18.71
CA THR A 228 -22.02 8.95 18.49
C THR A 228 -22.16 7.64 19.27
N LEU A 229 -22.56 7.71 20.56
CA LEU A 229 -22.77 6.53 21.37
C LEU A 229 -23.98 5.70 20.91
N ALA A 230 -25.07 6.34 20.46
CA ALA A 230 -26.21 5.63 19.85
C ALA A 230 -25.83 4.94 18.52
N GLY A 231 -24.90 5.53 17.76
CA GLY A 231 -24.39 4.95 16.54
C GLY A 231 -23.59 3.64 16.72
N LEU A 232 -23.14 3.33 17.94
CA LEU A 232 -22.41 2.08 18.21
C LEU A 232 -23.23 0.84 17.92
N GLU A 233 -24.53 0.87 18.13
CA GLU A 233 -25.44 -0.23 17.78
C GLU A 233 -25.43 -0.52 16.28
N ALA A 234 -25.43 0.52 15.44
CA ALA A 234 -25.40 0.38 13.99
C ALA A 234 -24.07 -0.17 13.47
N VAL A 235 -22.95 0.24 14.08
CA VAL A 235 -21.60 -0.24 13.72
C VAL A 235 -21.42 -1.72 14.01
N SER A 236 -21.96 -2.21 15.13
CA SER A 236 -21.91 -3.63 15.49
C SER A 236 -22.55 -4.51 14.42
N TYR A 237 -23.68 -4.11 13.84
CA TYR A 237 -24.35 -4.90 12.79
C TYR A 237 -23.57 -4.92 11.48
N THR A 238 -22.86 -3.86 11.11
CA THR A 238 -22.08 -3.80 9.85
C THR A 238 -20.81 -4.64 9.89
N HIS A 239 -20.19 -4.79 11.04
CA HIS A 239 -19.01 -5.65 11.22
C HIS A 239 -19.31 -7.14 11.39
N LEU A 240 -20.55 -7.50 11.77
CA LEU A 240 -20.98 -8.90 11.89
C LEU A 240 -21.47 -9.51 10.56
N THR A 241 -21.67 -8.69 9.51
CA THR A 241 -22.20 -9.13 8.21
C THR A 241 -21.13 -9.20 7.10
N LEU A 242 -19.85 -9.02 7.42
CA LEU A 242 -18.68 -9.22 6.55
C LEU A 242 -17.89 -10.47 6.96
#